data_b731422d59bbf4b091aaa94303438c8f
#
_entry.id   b731422d59bbf4b091aaa94303438c8f
#
_cell.length_a   1.000
_cell.length_b   1.000
_cell.length_c   1.000
_cell.angle_alpha   90.00
_cell.angle_beta   90.00
_cell.angle_gamma   90.00
#
_symmetry.space_group_name_H-M   'P 1'
#
loop_
_entity.id
_entity.type
_entity.pdbx_description
1 polymer ?
#
loop_
_entity_poly.entity_id
_entity_poly.type
_entity_poly.pdbx_seq_one_letter_code
_entity_poly.pdbx_strand_id
1 'polypeptide(L)'
;MSSKEFTNISSQIIKDSFSLWLNQHTEEGQTIAEICIANAQARQKSNKKVDRKKIISGPALPGKLTDCTTDDPEQGELFLVEGESAGGSAKRARDRNFQAILPLKGKIMNTWEVDVSEVLASQEVNNIAIALGVEPGSNNLDGLRYGKVCILADADSDGLHIATLLCALFLRHFRPLVEAGRVYVSMPPLYRIDQGKDVHYALDDPEKDKLVKELQKKNKRTKIEVQRFKGLGEMNASQLRETTMLPGARRLVQLTVKNGDKSSQMVDMLLSKKRSQDRKEWLEDKGNLANV
;
A
#
# COMPACT_ATOMS: atom_id res chain seq x y z
N MET A 1 33.90 36.69 35.78
CA MET A 1 33.56 35.51 34.97
C MET A 1 32.08 35.60 34.57
N SER A 2 31.78 35.58 33.30
CA SER A 2 30.41 35.53 32.86
C SER A 2 29.77 34.17 33.19
N SER A 3 28.44 34.11 33.33
CA SER A 3 27.73 32.84 33.55
C SER A 3 28.04 31.79 32.48
N LYS A 4 28.30 32.23 31.27
CA LYS A 4 28.65 31.39 30.11
C LYS A 4 30.08 30.77 30.24
N GLU A 5 31.04 31.55 30.72
CA GLU A 5 32.41 31.05 30.97
C GLU A 5 32.44 30.02 32.09
N PHE A 6 31.71 30.28 33.19
CA PHE A 6 31.56 29.31 34.28
C PHE A 6 30.95 28.00 33.81
N THR A 7 29.86 28.06 33.00
CA THR A 7 29.20 26.88 32.45
C THR A 7 30.14 26.08 31.54
N ASN A 8 30.93 26.73 30.71
CA ASN A 8 31.87 26.04 29.81
C ASN A 8 32.98 25.35 30.59
N ILE A 9 33.59 26.01 31.58
CA ILE A 9 34.67 25.42 32.40
C ILE A 9 34.16 24.24 33.22
N SER A 10 33.00 24.40 33.88
CA SER A 10 32.36 23.31 34.63
C SER A 10 32.00 22.13 33.77
N SER A 11 31.46 22.37 32.56
CA SER A 11 31.12 21.32 31.60
C SER A 11 32.34 20.54 31.14
N GLN A 12 33.47 21.25 30.93
CA GLN A 12 34.73 20.60 30.51
C GLN A 12 35.28 19.70 31.63
N ILE A 13 35.36 20.20 32.85
CA ILE A 13 35.86 19.45 34.02
C ILE A 13 35.02 18.19 34.24
N ILE A 14 33.67 18.31 34.15
CA ILE A 14 32.78 17.16 34.33
C ILE A 14 33.00 16.13 33.20
N LYS A 15 33.11 16.58 31.94
CA LYS A 15 33.40 15.68 30.82
C LYS A 15 34.68 14.90 30.98
N ASP A 16 35.76 15.60 31.32
CA ASP A 16 37.09 14.99 31.43
C ASP A 16 37.13 13.98 32.61
N SER A 17 36.56 14.36 33.76
CA SER A 17 36.47 13.48 34.94
C SER A 17 35.59 12.27 34.68
N PHE A 18 34.45 12.46 34.00
CA PHE A 18 33.52 11.36 33.70
C PHE A 18 34.10 10.42 32.63
N SER A 19 34.79 10.96 31.63
CA SER A 19 35.46 10.14 30.61
C SER A 19 36.57 9.28 31.23
N LEU A 20 37.35 9.85 32.18
CA LEU A 20 38.35 9.10 32.90
C LEU A 20 37.75 8.00 33.76
N TRP A 21 36.65 8.30 34.44
CA TRP A 21 35.91 7.32 35.26
C TRP A 21 35.37 6.16 34.42
N LEU A 22 34.77 6.46 33.27
CA LEU A 22 34.22 5.45 32.33
C LEU A 22 35.33 4.50 31.83
N ASN A 23 36.52 5.04 31.54
CA ASN A 23 37.69 4.23 31.13
C ASN A 23 38.21 3.30 32.24
N GLN A 24 38.03 3.70 33.49
CA GLN A 24 38.45 2.89 34.66
C GLN A 24 37.38 1.89 35.09
N HIS A 25 36.09 2.13 34.74
CA HIS A 25 34.93 1.35 35.15
C HIS A 25 34.12 0.91 33.90
N THR A 26 34.73 0.02 33.11
CA THR A 26 34.19 -0.36 31.80
C THR A 26 32.87 -1.11 31.86
N GLU A 27 32.67 -1.95 32.90
CA GLU A 27 31.42 -2.70 33.09
C GLU A 27 30.25 -1.78 33.45
N GLU A 28 30.49 -0.85 34.38
CA GLU A 28 29.52 0.16 34.77
C GLU A 28 29.23 1.14 33.61
N GLY A 29 30.26 1.47 32.84
CA GLY A 29 30.15 2.29 31.62
C GLY A 29 29.25 1.63 30.57
N GLN A 30 29.43 0.33 30.38
CA GLN A 30 28.55 -0.44 29.46
C GLN A 30 27.11 -0.46 29.95
N THR A 31 26.88 -0.69 31.24
CA THR A 31 25.54 -0.67 31.85
C THR A 31 24.86 0.70 31.68
N ILE A 32 25.60 1.78 31.89
CA ILE A 32 25.11 3.15 31.67
C ILE A 32 24.72 3.37 30.19
N ALA A 33 25.59 2.92 29.27
CA ALA A 33 25.30 3.03 27.83
C ALA A 33 24.05 2.24 27.42
N GLU A 34 23.87 1.03 27.93
CA GLU A 34 22.67 0.21 27.68
C GLU A 34 21.39 0.88 28.19
N ILE A 35 21.43 1.43 29.43
CA ILE A 35 20.32 2.20 29.99
C ILE A 35 20.02 3.45 29.13
N CYS A 36 21.03 4.17 28.70
CA CYS A 36 20.88 5.35 27.84
C CYS A 36 20.24 4.98 26.49
N ILE A 37 20.71 3.89 25.87
CA ILE A 37 20.16 3.39 24.59
C ILE A 37 18.72 2.96 24.77
N ALA A 38 18.41 2.18 25.83
CA ALA A 38 17.05 1.75 26.12
C ALA A 38 16.10 2.93 26.37
N ASN A 39 16.55 3.94 27.13
CA ASN A 39 15.78 5.16 27.36
C ASN A 39 15.59 6.00 26.07
N ALA A 40 16.62 6.10 25.24
CA ALA A 40 16.51 6.79 23.95
C ALA A 40 15.51 6.08 23.02
N GLN A 41 15.57 4.76 22.95
CA GLN A 41 14.61 3.94 22.20
C GLN A 41 13.18 4.05 22.76
N ALA A 42 13.02 4.05 24.10
CA ALA A 42 11.74 4.25 24.75
C ALA A 42 11.17 5.64 24.48
N ARG A 43 12.00 6.69 24.53
CA ARG A 43 11.62 8.08 24.16
C ARG A 43 11.23 8.18 22.68
N GLN A 44 12.01 7.56 21.78
CA GLN A 44 11.65 7.53 20.37
C GLN A 44 10.34 6.78 20.11
N LYS A 45 10.12 5.65 20.79
CA LYS A 45 8.84 4.91 20.74
C LYS A 45 7.70 5.73 21.34
N SER A 46 7.93 6.43 22.45
CA SER A 46 6.93 7.31 23.08
C SER A 46 6.61 8.53 22.23
N ASN A 47 7.62 9.18 21.64
CA ASN A 47 7.42 10.31 20.74
C ASN A 47 6.70 9.86 19.45
N LYS A 48 7.07 8.71 18.90
CA LYS A 48 6.33 8.09 17.78
C LYS A 48 4.88 7.77 18.17
N LYS A 49 4.62 7.30 19.40
CA LYS A 49 3.25 7.09 19.91
C LYS A 49 2.47 8.41 20.09
N VAL A 50 3.13 9.47 20.56
CA VAL A 50 2.49 10.79 20.72
C VAL A 50 2.15 11.38 19.36
N ASP A 51 3.06 11.29 18.39
CA ASP A 51 2.79 11.71 17.02
C ASP A 51 1.68 10.85 16.37
N ARG A 52 1.67 9.53 16.64
CA ARG A 52 0.61 8.61 16.22
C ARG A 52 -0.74 8.91 16.86
N LYS A 53 -0.81 9.22 18.15
CA LYS A 53 -2.06 9.66 18.80
C LYS A 53 -2.61 10.96 18.20
N LYS A 54 -1.73 11.90 17.82
CA LYS A 54 -2.14 13.10 17.08
C LYS A 54 -2.66 12.79 15.68
N ILE A 55 -2.08 11.79 15.02
CA ILE A 55 -2.46 11.32 13.69
C ILE A 55 -3.83 10.63 13.71
N ILE A 56 -4.10 9.81 14.74
CA ILE A 56 -5.35 9.05 14.87
C ILE A 56 -6.48 9.89 15.50
N SER A 57 -6.17 10.86 16.36
CA SER A 57 -7.15 11.67 17.10
C SER A 57 -7.37 13.06 16.56
N GLY A 58 -6.72 13.47 15.47
CA GLY A 58 -6.77 14.83 14.93
C GLY A 58 -7.18 14.92 13.47
N PRO A 59 -7.63 16.10 13.00
CA PRO A 59 -8.15 16.33 11.65
C PRO A 59 -7.08 16.32 10.54
N ALA A 60 -5.85 15.87 10.80
CA ALA A 60 -4.75 15.89 9.84
C ALA A 60 -4.71 14.64 8.94
N LEU A 61 -5.79 14.38 8.22
CA LEU A 61 -5.79 13.40 7.13
C LEU A 61 -4.79 13.80 6.05
N PRO A 62 -4.20 12.82 5.31
CA PRO A 62 -3.29 13.14 4.22
C PRO A 62 -3.93 14.13 3.24
N GLY A 63 -3.25 15.23 2.93
CA GLY A 63 -3.81 16.28 2.06
C GLY A 63 -4.21 15.81 0.66
N LYS A 64 -3.70 14.66 0.22
CA LYS A 64 -4.07 14.01 -1.05
C LYS A 64 -5.25 13.02 -0.92
N LEU A 65 -5.68 12.67 0.28
CA LEU A 65 -6.86 11.85 0.48
C LEU A 65 -8.11 12.64 0.08
N THR A 66 -8.93 12.03 -0.76
CA THR A 66 -10.28 12.54 -1.04
C THR A 66 -11.27 11.61 -0.37
N ASP A 67 -11.73 12.01 0.79
CA ASP A 67 -12.55 11.19 1.69
C ASP A 67 -13.99 11.02 1.21
N CYS A 68 -14.70 10.04 1.76
CA CYS A 68 -16.13 9.84 1.60
C CYS A 68 -16.91 10.50 2.74
N THR A 69 -18.24 10.56 2.60
CA THR A 69 -19.10 11.22 3.59
C THR A 69 -19.62 10.29 4.67
N THR A 70 -19.55 8.97 4.48
CA THR A 70 -19.97 8.02 5.51
C THR A 70 -18.95 7.94 6.64
N ASP A 71 -19.45 7.92 7.87
CA ASP A 71 -18.66 7.66 9.08
C ASP A 71 -18.73 6.18 9.49
N ASP A 72 -19.53 5.36 8.79
CA ASP A 72 -19.64 3.93 9.03
C ASP A 72 -18.51 3.17 8.30
N PRO A 73 -17.53 2.61 9.04
CA PRO A 73 -16.41 1.88 8.43
C PRO A 73 -16.86 0.70 7.57
N GLU A 74 -17.96 0.03 7.92
CA GLU A 74 -18.43 -1.16 7.18
C GLU A 74 -18.94 -0.80 5.77
N GLN A 75 -19.41 0.42 5.58
CA GLN A 75 -19.82 0.93 4.28
C GLN A 75 -18.67 1.59 3.52
N GLY A 76 -17.68 2.13 4.25
CA GLY A 76 -16.56 2.88 3.68
C GLY A 76 -15.60 2.01 2.87
N GLU A 77 -15.18 2.51 1.71
CA GLU A 77 -14.19 1.87 0.82
C GLU A 77 -13.06 2.83 0.53
N LEU A 78 -11.81 2.42 0.74
CA LEU A 78 -10.63 3.18 0.36
C LEU A 78 -9.99 2.59 -0.89
N PHE A 79 -9.86 3.39 -1.95
CA PHE A 79 -9.11 3.05 -3.15
C PHE A 79 -7.70 3.64 -3.08
N LEU A 80 -6.69 2.77 -3.04
CA LEU A 80 -5.29 3.13 -3.23
C LEU A 80 -5.01 3.10 -4.72
N VAL A 81 -4.82 4.29 -5.32
CA VAL A 81 -4.76 4.44 -6.78
C VAL A 81 -3.35 4.79 -7.21
N GLU A 82 -2.86 4.10 -8.24
CA GLU A 82 -1.56 4.38 -8.84
C GLU A 82 -1.56 5.74 -9.53
N GLY A 83 -0.72 6.65 -9.03
CA GLY A 83 -0.46 7.95 -9.65
C GLY A 83 -1.56 8.99 -9.49
N GLU A 84 -1.17 10.24 -9.70
CA GLU A 84 -2.07 11.40 -9.57
C GLU A 84 -3.06 11.49 -10.76
N SER A 85 -2.66 11.04 -11.95
CA SER A 85 -3.52 11.08 -13.15
C SER A 85 -4.72 10.14 -13.00
N ALA A 86 -4.47 8.86 -12.72
CA ALA A 86 -5.52 7.88 -12.46
C ALA A 86 -6.32 8.25 -11.20
N GLY A 87 -5.64 8.79 -10.17
CA GLY A 87 -6.28 9.34 -8.98
C GLY A 87 -7.30 10.44 -9.32
N GLY A 88 -6.99 11.33 -10.27
CA GLY A 88 -7.91 12.36 -10.76
C GLY A 88 -9.16 11.79 -11.43
N SER A 89 -9.00 10.76 -12.25
CA SER A 89 -10.13 10.04 -12.87
C SER A 89 -10.97 9.29 -11.82
N ALA A 90 -10.33 8.60 -10.88
CA ALA A 90 -11.01 7.89 -9.79
C ALA A 90 -11.79 8.85 -8.88
N LYS A 91 -11.24 10.02 -8.55
CA LYS A 91 -11.94 11.07 -7.79
C LYS A 91 -13.24 11.53 -8.45
N ARG A 92 -13.27 11.61 -9.79
CA ARG A 92 -14.50 11.95 -10.54
C ARG A 92 -15.46 10.77 -10.67
N ALA A 93 -14.93 9.55 -10.75
CA ALA A 93 -15.69 8.32 -10.95
C ALA A 93 -16.38 7.82 -9.68
N ARG A 94 -15.81 8.10 -8.48
CA ARG A 94 -16.22 7.52 -7.21
C ARG A 94 -17.64 7.86 -6.79
N ASP A 95 -18.25 7.04 -5.99
CA ASP A 95 -19.40 7.42 -5.17
C ASP A 95 -18.89 8.16 -3.92
N ARG A 96 -19.27 9.44 -3.79
CA ARG A 96 -18.82 10.30 -2.70
C ARG A 96 -19.34 9.88 -1.34
N ASN A 97 -20.44 9.11 -1.31
CA ASN A 97 -21.05 8.71 -0.06
C ASN A 97 -20.17 7.71 0.69
N PHE A 98 -19.56 6.74 -0.01
CA PHE A 98 -18.85 5.65 0.65
C PHE A 98 -17.46 5.32 0.06
N GLN A 99 -17.03 5.96 -1.04
CA GLN A 99 -15.73 5.70 -1.66
C GLN A 99 -14.75 6.86 -1.44
N ALA A 100 -13.64 6.56 -0.81
CA ALA A 100 -12.50 7.45 -0.63
C ALA A 100 -11.35 7.08 -1.60
N ILE A 101 -10.58 8.08 -2.04
CA ILE A 101 -9.47 7.92 -2.97
C ILE A 101 -8.18 8.46 -2.36
N LEU A 102 -7.15 7.62 -2.32
CA LEU A 102 -5.80 8.00 -1.95
C LEU A 102 -4.85 7.71 -3.14
N PRO A 103 -4.46 8.71 -3.93
CA PRO A 103 -3.46 8.53 -4.97
C PRO A 103 -2.07 8.33 -4.36
N LEU A 104 -1.31 7.39 -4.91
CA LEU A 104 0.06 7.09 -4.52
C LEU A 104 1.05 7.77 -5.47
N LYS A 105 2.24 8.13 -4.97
CA LYS A 105 3.31 8.69 -5.79
C LYS A 105 4.25 7.59 -6.28
N GLY A 106 3.81 6.84 -7.30
CA GLY A 106 4.59 5.77 -7.89
C GLY A 106 4.75 4.55 -6.97
N LYS A 107 5.82 3.80 -7.18
CA LYS A 107 6.12 2.57 -6.43
C LYS A 107 6.43 2.89 -4.97
N ILE A 108 5.74 2.22 -4.05
CA ILE A 108 6.11 2.27 -2.64
C ILE A 108 7.41 1.49 -2.40
N MET A 109 8.05 1.74 -1.28
CA MET A 109 9.22 0.95 -0.88
C MET A 109 8.85 -0.53 -0.72
N ASN A 110 9.80 -1.43 -1.00
CA ASN A 110 9.66 -2.83 -0.66
C ASN A 110 9.74 -2.99 0.87
N THR A 111 8.59 -3.29 1.48
CA THR A 111 8.45 -3.37 2.95
C THR A 111 8.65 -4.79 3.49
N TRP A 112 8.99 -5.77 2.63
CA TRP A 112 9.03 -7.17 3.03
C TRP A 112 10.11 -7.49 4.07
N GLU A 113 11.31 -6.90 3.92
CA GLU A 113 12.44 -7.08 4.85
C GLU A 113 12.65 -5.90 5.82
N VAL A 114 11.65 -5.01 5.94
CA VAL A 114 11.78 -3.75 6.68
C VAL A 114 10.95 -3.81 7.96
N ASP A 115 11.51 -3.30 9.05
CA ASP A 115 10.82 -3.21 10.33
C ASP A 115 9.75 -2.11 10.35
N VAL A 116 8.76 -2.27 11.24
CA VAL A 116 7.64 -1.31 11.39
C VAL A 116 8.11 0.13 11.57
N SER A 117 9.23 0.35 12.27
CA SER A 117 9.78 1.69 12.49
C SER A 117 10.29 2.35 11.21
N GLU A 118 10.90 1.58 10.33
CA GLU A 118 11.42 2.06 9.04
C GLU A 118 10.30 2.22 8.02
N VAL A 119 9.33 1.32 8.03
CA VAL A 119 8.14 1.38 7.15
C VAL A 119 7.40 2.70 7.35
N LEU A 120 7.24 3.17 8.60
CA LEU A 120 6.58 4.44 8.91
C LEU A 120 7.42 5.68 8.54
N ALA A 121 8.72 5.53 8.28
CA ALA A 121 9.54 6.61 7.74
C ALA A 121 9.18 6.92 6.27
N SER A 122 8.58 5.96 5.54
CA SER A 122 8.03 6.20 4.21
C SER A 122 6.75 7.03 4.30
N GLN A 123 6.75 8.20 3.67
CA GLN A 123 5.59 9.08 3.65
C GLN A 123 4.35 8.43 3.02
N GLU A 124 4.53 7.61 1.98
CA GLU A 124 3.40 6.90 1.34
C GLU A 124 2.78 5.88 2.28
N VAL A 125 3.59 5.08 2.98
CA VAL A 125 3.07 4.09 3.95
C VAL A 125 2.44 4.80 5.15
N ASN A 126 3.05 5.89 5.62
CA ASN A 126 2.49 6.70 6.69
C ASN A 126 1.12 7.29 6.28
N ASN A 127 0.99 7.80 5.06
CA ASN A 127 -0.29 8.29 4.53
C ASN A 127 -1.35 7.17 4.46
N ILE A 128 -0.97 5.96 4.07
CA ILE A 128 -1.88 4.79 4.07
C ILE A 128 -2.31 4.47 5.50
N ALA A 129 -1.40 4.41 6.46
CA ALA A 129 -1.69 4.12 7.87
C ALA A 129 -2.66 5.17 8.48
N ILE A 130 -2.40 6.46 8.22
CA ILE A 130 -3.27 7.56 8.66
C ILE A 130 -4.66 7.45 8.02
N ALA A 131 -4.72 7.24 6.70
CA ALA A 131 -5.99 7.10 5.99
C ALA A 131 -6.81 5.92 6.54
N LEU A 132 -6.17 4.78 6.79
CA LEU A 132 -6.81 3.59 7.34
C LEU A 132 -7.24 3.77 8.80
N GLY A 133 -6.54 4.60 9.58
CA GLY A 133 -6.73 4.71 11.02
C GLY A 133 -6.13 3.55 11.81
N VAL A 134 -5.29 2.71 11.17
CA VAL A 134 -4.66 1.52 11.76
C VAL A 134 -3.16 1.61 11.65
N GLU A 135 -2.45 1.28 12.74
CA GLU A 135 -0.99 1.27 12.77
C GLU A 135 -0.41 0.00 12.15
N PRO A 136 0.68 0.10 11.36
CA PRO A 136 1.43 -1.07 10.90
C PRO A 136 1.91 -1.92 12.08
N GLY A 137 1.75 -3.23 11.97
CA GLY A 137 2.11 -4.18 13.03
C GLY A 137 1.14 -4.24 14.22
N SER A 138 0.02 -3.48 14.17
CA SER A 138 -1.04 -3.59 15.18
C SER A 138 -1.91 -4.80 14.90
N ASN A 139 -2.33 -5.49 15.97
CA ASN A 139 -3.36 -6.53 15.92
C ASN A 139 -4.76 -5.97 16.16
N ASN A 140 -4.88 -4.68 16.48
CA ASN A 140 -6.14 -4.02 16.75
C ASN A 140 -6.61 -3.20 15.53
N LEU A 141 -7.89 -3.34 15.18
CA LEU A 141 -8.56 -2.66 14.10
C LEU A 141 -9.59 -1.61 14.58
N ASP A 142 -9.62 -1.29 15.88
CA ASP A 142 -10.63 -0.39 16.48
C ASP A 142 -10.67 1.02 15.85
N GLY A 143 -9.57 1.46 15.26
CA GLY A 143 -9.48 2.75 14.58
C GLY A 143 -9.77 2.70 13.08
N LEU A 144 -10.18 1.53 12.55
CA LEU A 144 -10.37 1.35 11.11
C LEU A 144 -11.46 2.29 10.57
N ARG A 145 -11.12 3.04 9.50
CA ARG A 145 -12.01 4.01 8.88
C ARG A 145 -12.76 3.48 7.67
N TYR A 146 -12.24 2.43 7.03
CA TYR A 146 -12.83 1.84 5.82
C TYR A 146 -12.84 0.32 5.94
N GLY A 147 -14.03 -0.26 5.79
CA GLY A 147 -14.24 -1.70 5.85
C GLY A 147 -13.69 -2.44 4.64
N LYS A 148 -13.38 -1.73 3.56
CA LYS A 148 -12.79 -2.31 2.36
C LYS A 148 -11.66 -1.44 1.83
N VAL A 149 -10.53 -2.06 1.53
CA VAL A 149 -9.36 -1.44 0.90
C VAL A 149 -9.16 -2.05 -0.48
N CYS A 150 -9.23 -1.22 -1.52
CA CYS A 150 -9.10 -1.65 -2.91
C CYS A 150 -7.80 -1.09 -3.51
N ILE A 151 -6.91 -1.96 -3.96
CA ILE A 151 -5.70 -1.60 -4.69
C ILE A 151 -6.09 -1.45 -6.16
N LEU A 152 -5.88 -0.28 -6.73
CA LEU A 152 -6.20 0.06 -8.11
C LEU A 152 -4.94 0.53 -8.83
N ALA A 153 -4.37 -0.35 -9.62
CA ALA A 153 -3.15 -0.13 -10.40
C ALA A 153 -3.41 -0.41 -11.88
N ASP A 154 -2.55 0.12 -12.74
CA ASP A 154 -2.57 -0.13 -14.18
C ASP A 154 -2.34 -1.63 -14.47
N ALA A 155 -2.85 -2.12 -15.59
CA ALA A 155 -2.70 -3.52 -15.97
C ALA A 155 -1.38 -3.81 -16.72
N ASP A 156 -0.39 -2.94 -16.58
CA ASP A 156 0.95 -3.11 -17.13
C ASP A 156 1.93 -3.69 -16.08
N SER A 157 3.18 -3.90 -16.48
CA SER A 157 4.22 -4.47 -15.61
C SER A 157 4.53 -3.60 -14.38
N ASP A 158 4.42 -2.28 -14.51
CA ASP A 158 4.68 -1.34 -13.42
C ASP A 158 3.53 -1.34 -12.40
N GLY A 159 2.29 -1.32 -12.89
CA GLY A 159 1.10 -1.42 -12.03
C GLY A 159 1.01 -2.76 -11.31
N LEU A 160 1.33 -3.88 -11.97
CA LEU A 160 1.42 -5.19 -11.33
C LEU A 160 2.50 -5.22 -10.24
N HIS A 161 3.62 -4.54 -10.45
CA HIS A 161 4.66 -4.41 -9.42
C HIS A 161 4.17 -3.56 -8.24
N ILE A 162 3.49 -2.45 -8.48
CA ILE A 162 2.88 -1.62 -7.42
C ILE A 162 1.85 -2.42 -6.63
N ALA A 163 0.97 -3.15 -7.29
CA ALA A 163 0.00 -4.01 -6.64
C ALA A 163 0.68 -5.09 -5.77
N THR A 164 1.77 -5.70 -6.27
CA THR A 164 2.56 -6.69 -5.52
C THR A 164 3.19 -6.08 -4.27
N LEU A 165 3.78 -4.89 -4.37
CA LEU A 165 4.38 -4.19 -3.22
C LEU A 165 3.31 -3.81 -2.17
N LEU A 166 2.13 -3.38 -2.60
CA LEU A 166 1.01 -3.10 -1.71
C LEU A 166 0.47 -4.37 -1.04
N CYS A 167 0.29 -5.46 -1.79
CA CYS A 167 -0.07 -6.75 -1.21
C CYS A 167 0.94 -7.21 -0.15
N ALA A 168 2.24 -7.07 -0.43
CA ALA A 168 3.30 -7.39 0.54
C ALA A 168 3.24 -6.50 1.78
N LEU A 169 2.99 -5.19 1.62
CA LEU A 169 2.76 -4.26 2.73
C LEU A 169 1.62 -4.74 3.63
N PHE A 170 0.47 -5.08 3.04
CA PHE A 170 -0.69 -5.56 3.80
C PHE A 170 -0.43 -6.90 4.47
N LEU A 171 0.17 -7.85 3.79
CA LEU A 171 0.52 -9.17 4.33
C LEU A 171 1.51 -9.08 5.50
N ARG A 172 2.46 -8.17 5.44
CA ARG A 172 3.54 -8.06 6.44
C ARG A 172 3.17 -7.15 7.61
N HIS A 173 2.57 -5.99 7.33
CA HIS A 173 2.41 -4.92 8.29
C HIS A 173 0.95 -4.59 8.67
N PHE A 174 -0.02 -5.08 7.90
CA PHE A 174 -1.46 -4.93 8.18
C PHE A 174 -2.18 -6.27 8.08
N ARG A 175 -1.52 -7.31 8.55
CA ARG A 175 -2.02 -8.69 8.45
C ARG A 175 -3.45 -8.88 8.98
N PRO A 176 -3.88 -8.28 10.10
CA PRO A 176 -5.26 -8.39 10.56
C PRO A 176 -6.32 -7.89 9.56
N LEU A 177 -6.00 -6.90 8.71
CA LEU A 177 -6.90 -6.47 7.64
C LEU A 177 -7.08 -7.55 6.57
N VAL A 178 -6.01 -8.27 6.25
CA VAL A 178 -6.04 -9.38 5.27
C VAL A 178 -6.82 -10.57 5.84
N GLU A 179 -6.56 -10.94 7.10
CA GLU A 179 -7.26 -12.03 7.80
C GLU A 179 -8.76 -11.72 7.99
N ALA A 180 -9.12 -10.45 8.20
CA ALA A 180 -10.51 -10.00 8.23
C ALA A 180 -11.16 -9.89 6.83
N GLY A 181 -10.43 -10.22 5.74
CA GLY A 181 -10.94 -10.21 4.38
C GLY A 181 -11.25 -8.81 3.83
N ARG A 182 -10.53 -7.78 4.28
CA ARG A 182 -10.82 -6.38 3.96
C ARG A 182 -9.99 -5.80 2.82
N VAL A 183 -9.00 -6.54 2.30
CA VAL A 183 -8.07 -6.08 1.26
C VAL A 183 -8.38 -6.75 -0.07
N TYR A 184 -8.48 -5.95 -1.13
CA TYR A 184 -8.83 -6.39 -2.46
C TYR A 184 -7.91 -5.76 -3.51
N VAL A 185 -7.68 -6.49 -4.61
CA VAL A 185 -7.07 -5.96 -5.82
C VAL A 185 -8.18 -5.76 -6.86
N SER A 186 -8.29 -4.54 -7.37
CA SER A 186 -9.24 -4.21 -8.43
C SER A 186 -8.69 -4.69 -9.78
N MET A 187 -9.56 -5.26 -10.59
CA MET A 187 -9.23 -5.78 -11.92
C MET A 187 -9.91 -4.90 -12.98
N PRO A 188 -9.30 -3.79 -13.40
CA PRO A 188 -9.82 -2.98 -14.49
C PRO A 188 -9.78 -3.77 -15.81
N PRO A 189 -10.73 -3.56 -16.75
CA PRO A 189 -10.70 -4.21 -18.03
C PRO A 189 -9.58 -3.66 -18.91
N LEU A 190 -8.94 -4.55 -19.70
CA LEU A 190 -7.96 -4.16 -20.73
C LEU A 190 -8.63 -3.73 -22.04
N TYR A 191 -9.85 -4.19 -22.29
CA TYR A 191 -10.52 -3.99 -23.57
C TYR A 191 -11.91 -3.41 -23.42
N ARG A 192 -12.21 -2.45 -24.27
CA ARG A 192 -13.56 -2.00 -24.59
C ARG A 192 -13.92 -2.52 -25.97
N ILE A 193 -15.13 -3.06 -26.12
CA ILE A 193 -15.65 -3.67 -27.35
C ILE A 193 -17.00 -3.03 -27.64
N ASP A 194 -17.07 -2.28 -28.73
CA ASP A 194 -18.26 -1.59 -29.16
C ASP A 194 -18.91 -2.34 -30.33
N GLN A 195 -20.19 -2.66 -30.22
CA GLN A 195 -21.01 -3.20 -31.30
C GLN A 195 -22.27 -2.33 -31.51
N GLY A 196 -22.18 -1.36 -32.39
CA GLY A 196 -23.23 -0.37 -32.60
C GLY A 196 -23.37 0.55 -31.38
N LYS A 197 -24.46 0.41 -30.62
CA LYS A 197 -24.70 1.19 -29.40
C LYS A 197 -24.32 0.42 -28.11
N ASP A 198 -24.07 -0.86 -28.24
CA ASP A 198 -23.76 -1.72 -27.10
C ASP A 198 -22.26 -1.70 -26.81
N VAL A 199 -21.93 -1.48 -25.54
CA VAL A 199 -20.55 -1.42 -25.04
C VAL A 199 -20.31 -2.59 -24.12
N HIS A 200 -19.24 -3.32 -24.37
CA HIS A 200 -18.81 -4.44 -23.57
C HIS A 200 -17.36 -4.24 -23.12
N TYR A 201 -16.97 -4.91 -22.04
CA TYR A 201 -15.62 -4.85 -21.50
C TYR A 201 -15.05 -6.25 -21.28
N ALA A 202 -13.76 -6.43 -21.54
CA ALA A 202 -13.04 -7.67 -21.28
C ALA A 202 -11.76 -7.42 -20.49
N LEU A 203 -11.44 -8.32 -19.55
CA LEU A 203 -10.26 -8.20 -18.68
C LEU A 203 -8.96 -8.47 -19.42
N ASP A 204 -8.98 -9.49 -20.30
CA ASP A 204 -7.80 -10.03 -20.95
C ASP A 204 -8.11 -10.46 -22.41
N ASP A 205 -7.09 -10.95 -23.11
CA ASP A 205 -7.23 -11.42 -24.48
C ASP A 205 -8.17 -12.61 -24.62
N PRO A 206 -8.12 -13.65 -23.77
CA PRO A 206 -9.05 -14.78 -23.83
C PRO A 206 -10.53 -14.34 -23.70
N GLU A 207 -10.83 -13.44 -22.75
CA GLU A 207 -12.18 -12.94 -22.57
C GLU A 207 -12.64 -12.07 -23.75
N LYS A 208 -11.75 -11.20 -24.27
CA LYS A 208 -11.99 -10.41 -25.47
C LYS A 208 -12.33 -11.30 -26.67
N ASP A 209 -11.52 -12.32 -26.94
CA ASP A 209 -11.70 -13.19 -28.11
C ASP A 209 -12.99 -14.00 -28.01
N LYS A 210 -13.33 -14.46 -26.81
CA LYS A 210 -14.62 -15.14 -26.56
C LYS A 210 -15.78 -14.20 -26.82
N LEU A 211 -15.73 -13.01 -26.27
CA LEU A 211 -16.80 -12.01 -26.37
C LEU A 211 -17.00 -11.56 -27.83
N VAL A 212 -15.92 -11.29 -28.55
CA VAL A 212 -15.98 -10.92 -29.98
C VAL A 212 -16.65 -12.03 -30.81
N LYS A 213 -16.28 -13.30 -30.56
CA LYS A 213 -16.91 -14.45 -31.24
C LYS A 213 -18.42 -14.55 -30.94
N GLU A 214 -18.82 -14.33 -29.71
CA GLU A 214 -20.24 -14.35 -29.30
C GLU A 214 -21.03 -13.20 -29.95
N LEU A 215 -20.48 -11.99 -29.96
CA LEU A 215 -21.10 -10.82 -30.56
C LEU A 215 -21.23 -10.96 -32.08
N GLN A 216 -20.22 -11.51 -32.77
CA GLN A 216 -20.27 -11.82 -34.19
C GLN A 216 -21.36 -12.83 -34.56
N LYS A 217 -21.60 -13.82 -33.69
CA LYS A 217 -22.68 -14.80 -33.89
C LYS A 217 -24.06 -14.18 -33.74
N LYS A 218 -24.23 -13.25 -32.77
CA LYS A 218 -25.52 -12.58 -32.48
C LYS A 218 -25.90 -11.61 -33.59
N ASN A 219 -24.96 -10.82 -34.08
CA ASN A 219 -25.23 -9.81 -35.10
C ASN A 219 -24.05 -9.68 -36.09
N LYS A 220 -24.14 -10.40 -37.20
CA LYS A 220 -23.11 -10.42 -38.26
C LYS A 220 -23.00 -9.12 -39.04
N ARG A 221 -24.01 -8.23 -38.98
CA ARG A 221 -24.05 -7.01 -39.81
C ARG A 221 -23.44 -5.80 -39.14
N THR A 222 -23.33 -5.80 -37.82
CA THR A 222 -22.81 -4.65 -37.06
C THR A 222 -21.31 -4.80 -36.90
N LYS A 223 -20.56 -3.76 -37.29
CA LYS A 223 -19.11 -3.68 -37.10
C LYS A 223 -18.78 -3.74 -35.60
N ILE A 224 -17.77 -4.51 -35.24
CA ILE A 224 -17.22 -4.56 -33.89
C ILE A 224 -15.93 -3.73 -33.90
N GLU A 225 -15.84 -2.80 -32.95
CA GLU A 225 -14.63 -2.02 -32.70
C GLU A 225 -14.07 -2.42 -31.35
N VAL A 226 -12.74 -2.65 -31.31
CA VAL A 226 -12.03 -3.06 -30.11
C VAL A 226 -11.00 -1.99 -29.79
N GLN A 227 -11.10 -1.41 -28.59
CA GLN A 227 -10.13 -0.46 -28.04
C GLN A 227 -9.39 -1.13 -26.88
N ARG A 228 -8.07 -1.07 -26.86
CA ARG A 228 -7.25 -1.50 -25.73
C ARG A 228 -6.91 -0.30 -24.86
N PHE A 229 -7.11 -0.40 -23.56
CA PHE A 229 -6.61 0.54 -22.57
C PHE A 229 -5.19 0.18 -22.18
N LYS A 230 -4.26 1.13 -22.22
CA LYS A 230 -2.87 0.96 -21.78
C LYS A 230 -2.75 1.17 -20.27
N GLY A 231 -3.67 1.96 -19.70
CA GLY A 231 -3.71 2.22 -18.26
C GLY A 231 -4.99 2.96 -17.86
N LEU A 232 -5.18 3.12 -16.55
CA LEU A 232 -6.35 3.79 -15.95
C LEU A 232 -6.50 5.24 -16.39
N GLY A 233 -5.39 5.88 -16.74
CA GLY A 233 -5.37 7.27 -17.23
C GLY A 233 -6.06 7.45 -18.59
N GLU A 234 -6.21 6.39 -19.38
CA GLU A 234 -6.91 6.41 -20.67
C GLU A 234 -8.43 6.20 -20.52
N MET A 235 -8.87 5.74 -19.34
CA MET A 235 -10.29 5.60 -19.04
C MET A 235 -10.88 6.94 -18.58
N ASN A 236 -11.99 7.34 -19.20
CA ASN A 236 -12.73 8.45 -18.63
C ASN A 236 -13.45 8.06 -17.34
N ALA A 237 -13.95 9.06 -16.59
CA ALA A 237 -14.55 8.81 -15.27
C ALA A 237 -15.79 7.88 -15.33
N SER A 238 -16.60 7.95 -16.40
CA SER A 238 -17.76 7.06 -16.57
C SER A 238 -17.33 5.61 -16.78
N GLN A 239 -16.35 5.40 -17.65
CA GLN A 239 -15.81 4.06 -17.93
C GLN A 239 -15.19 3.44 -16.67
N LEU A 240 -14.37 4.23 -15.93
CA LEU A 240 -13.77 3.76 -14.69
C LEU A 240 -14.82 3.46 -13.62
N ARG A 241 -15.88 4.28 -13.54
CA ARG A 241 -17.02 4.03 -12.64
C ARG A 241 -17.71 2.70 -12.96
N GLU A 242 -18.14 2.54 -14.22
CA GLU A 242 -18.96 1.43 -14.67
C GLU A 242 -18.24 0.08 -14.62
N THR A 243 -16.92 0.07 -14.80
CA THR A 243 -16.14 -1.17 -14.90
C THR A 243 -15.42 -1.56 -13.61
N THR A 244 -14.97 -0.55 -12.83
CA THR A 244 -13.97 -0.80 -11.80
C THR A 244 -14.39 -0.33 -10.41
N MET A 245 -15.28 0.67 -10.30
CA MET A 245 -15.62 1.26 -9.01
C MET A 245 -17.05 0.95 -8.55
N LEU A 246 -18.01 0.84 -9.48
CA LEU A 246 -19.40 0.62 -9.13
C LEU A 246 -19.61 -0.79 -8.51
N PRO A 247 -20.15 -0.90 -7.30
CA PRO A 247 -20.54 -2.19 -6.73
C PRO A 247 -21.44 -2.97 -7.67
N GLY A 248 -21.18 -4.26 -7.83
CA GLY A 248 -21.94 -5.14 -8.73
C GLY A 248 -21.43 -5.20 -10.18
N ALA A 249 -20.73 -4.17 -10.66
CA ALA A 249 -20.12 -4.20 -12.00
C ALA A 249 -18.59 -4.44 -11.95
N ARG A 250 -17.94 -4.00 -10.90
CA ARG A 250 -16.50 -4.14 -10.69
C ARG A 250 -16.08 -5.57 -10.38
N ARG A 251 -14.87 -5.91 -10.76
CA ARG A 251 -14.22 -7.18 -10.38
C ARG A 251 -13.14 -6.92 -9.34
N LEU A 252 -13.26 -7.56 -8.18
CA LEU A 252 -12.33 -7.48 -7.08
C LEU A 252 -11.81 -8.88 -6.75
N VAL A 253 -10.49 -9.01 -6.62
CA VAL A 253 -9.83 -10.22 -6.11
C VAL A 253 -9.46 -9.97 -4.66
N GLN A 254 -10.03 -10.73 -3.74
CA GLN A 254 -9.74 -10.62 -2.31
C GLN A 254 -8.34 -11.15 -2.03
N LEU A 255 -7.54 -10.38 -1.30
CA LEU A 255 -6.27 -10.85 -0.78
C LEU A 255 -6.55 -11.75 0.43
N THR A 256 -6.21 -13.02 0.33
CA THR A 256 -6.46 -14.01 1.38
C THR A 256 -5.17 -14.69 1.80
N VAL A 257 -5.11 -15.11 3.06
CA VAL A 257 -4.04 -15.95 3.61
C VAL A 257 -4.68 -17.18 4.23
N LYS A 258 -4.23 -18.34 3.81
CA LYS A 258 -4.65 -19.62 4.41
C LYS A 258 -3.53 -20.15 5.29
N ASN A 259 -3.87 -20.69 6.46
CA ASN A 259 -2.89 -21.33 7.32
C ASN A 259 -2.23 -22.51 6.58
N GLY A 260 -0.89 -22.54 6.57
CA GLY A 260 -0.11 -23.57 5.91
C GLY A 260 0.05 -23.39 4.40
N ASP A 261 -0.42 -22.30 3.80
CA ASP A 261 -0.15 -22.02 2.41
C ASP A 261 1.31 -21.56 2.19
N LYS A 262 1.78 -21.63 0.95
CA LYS A 262 3.13 -21.24 0.55
C LYS A 262 3.23 -19.74 0.20
N SER A 263 2.19 -18.95 0.44
CA SER A 263 2.13 -17.55 0.01
C SER A 263 3.25 -16.71 0.61
N SER A 264 3.50 -16.83 1.91
CA SER A 264 4.62 -16.12 2.57
C SER A 264 5.98 -16.53 2.01
N GLN A 265 6.18 -17.82 1.69
CA GLN A 265 7.43 -18.30 1.09
C GLN A 265 7.60 -17.76 -0.34
N MET A 266 6.51 -17.72 -1.11
CA MET A 266 6.52 -17.18 -2.48
C MET A 266 6.79 -15.65 -2.47
N VAL A 267 6.14 -14.91 -1.61
CA VAL A 267 6.37 -13.45 -1.48
C VAL A 267 7.80 -13.18 -1.00
N ASP A 268 8.31 -13.98 -0.07
CA ASP A 268 9.71 -13.89 0.38
C ASP A 268 10.68 -14.16 -0.78
N MET A 269 10.47 -15.23 -1.55
CA MET A 269 11.27 -15.53 -2.72
C MET A 269 11.24 -14.39 -3.75
N LEU A 270 10.08 -13.78 -3.97
CA LEU A 270 9.91 -12.70 -4.95
C LEU A 270 10.51 -11.37 -4.50
N LEU A 271 10.43 -11.02 -3.22
CA LEU A 271 10.71 -9.67 -2.72
C LEU A 271 11.96 -9.57 -1.84
N SER A 272 12.46 -10.67 -1.26
CA SER A 272 13.67 -10.63 -0.45
C SER A 272 14.92 -10.40 -1.30
N LYS A 273 15.76 -9.46 -0.86
CA LYS A 273 17.03 -9.13 -1.54
C LYS A 273 17.98 -10.32 -1.56
N LYS A 274 17.98 -11.14 -0.50
CA LYS A 274 18.86 -12.29 -0.34
C LYS A 274 18.52 -13.46 -1.26
N ARG A 275 17.33 -13.48 -1.85
CA ARG A 275 16.83 -14.59 -2.67
C ARG A 275 16.87 -14.32 -4.17
N SER A 276 17.82 -13.50 -4.62
CA SER A 276 18.00 -13.21 -6.05
C SER A 276 18.33 -14.44 -6.89
N GLN A 277 19.13 -15.37 -6.35
CA GLN A 277 19.48 -16.61 -7.02
C GLN A 277 18.26 -17.53 -7.19
N ASP A 278 17.44 -17.68 -6.14
CA ASP A 278 16.21 -18.48 -6.18
C ASP A 278 15.22 -17.93 -7.22
N ARG A 279 15.12 -16.61 -7.36
CA ARG A 279 14.29 -15.97 -8.42
C ARG A 279 14.80 -16.28 -9.81
N LYS A 280 16.13 -16.27 -10.00
CA LYS A 280 16.76 -16.62 -11.27
C LYS A 280 16.42 -18.07 -11.65
N GLU A 281 16.64 -19.01 -10.75
CA GLU A 281 16.32 -20.42 -10.94
C GLU A 281 14.83 -20.65 -11.21
N TRP A 282 13.96 -19.97 -10.46
CA TRP A 282 12.52 -20.02 -10.67
C TRP A 282 12.10 -19.47 -12.05
N LEU A 283 12.73 -18.38 -12.52
CA LEU A 283 12.48 -17.83 -13.86
C LEU A 283 13.00 -18.75 -14.97
N GLU A 284 14.15 -19.39 -14.78
CA GLU A 284 14.70 -20.37 -15.73
C GLU A 284 13.79 -21.62 -15.85
N ASP A 285 13.22 -22.07 -14.73
CA ASP A 285 12.31 -23.23 -14.68
C ASP A 285 10.88 -22.90 -15.18
N LYS A 286 10.36 -21.74 -14.84
CA LYS A 286 8.93 -21.36 -15.02
C LYS A 286 8.70 -20.28 -16.07
N GLY A 287 9.74 -19.61 -16.55
CA GLY A 287 9.59 -18.44 -17.43
C GLY A 287 8.85 -18.75 -18.74
N ASN A 288 9.00 -19.96 -19.27
CA ASN A 288 8.30 -20.40 -20.48
C ASN A 288 6.76 -20.59 -20.28
N LEU A 289 6.29 -20.56 -19.04
CA LEU A 289 4.85 -20.65 -18.71
C LEU A 289 4.18 -19.26 -18.65
N ALA A 290 4.96 -18.18 -18.75
CA ALA A 290 4.41 -16.83 -18.78
C ALA A 290 3.77 -16.55 -20.15
N ASN A 291 2.50 -16.20 -20.17
CA ASN A 291 1.84 -15.62 -21.33
C ASN A 291 2.18 -14.11 -21.32
N VAL A 292 3.12 -13.72 -22.16
CA VAL A 292 3.56 -12.32 -22.32
C VAL A 292 2.79 -11.66 -23.45
#